data_be947f45593b70bb82bd3a13ad955b12
#
_entry.id   be947f45593b70bb82bd3a13ad955b12
#
_cell.length_a   1.000
_cell.length_b   1.000
_cell.length_c   1.000
_cell.angle_alpha   90.00
_cell.angle_beta   90.00
_cell.angle_gamma   90.00
#
_symmetry.space_group_name_H-M   'P 1'
#
loop_
_entity.id
_entity.type
_entity.pdbx_description
1 polymer ?
#
loop_
_entity_poly.entity_id
_entity_poly.type
_entity_poly.pdbx_seq_one_letter_code
_entity_poly.pdbx_strand_id
1 'polypeptide(L)'
;MKKNTGFNNQRTFGVEIEFFLGRTNRRGAHAEEVAQAVREQGIECYVEGYNHTTRPYWKIVTDSSVSYEGLEIVSPPLKGQDGLNQLKKVLEALNQVGAKVNRTCGVHVHHDASDFSLRTFKNLYGMYARYEDCIDELVAKSRRGNLNTYCLSPGTDLELLQNAKSVDEIIDRVYPSRYIKLNCQSFRRHGTIEFRQHGGSTEYQKIMSWIVLTQMMVERAVNGTIQLKEGATDWFNFKKVIRAYGWMGADELQQEVIKYLNKRRKELAKKYNLSLAS
;
A
#
# COMPACT_ATOMS: atom_id res chain seq x y z
N MET A 1 9.38 -27.66 9.26
CA MET A 1 9.12 -26.58 8.30
C MET A 1 8.24 -25.53 8.95
N LYS A 2 8.70 -24.31 9.12
CA LYS A 2 7.84 -23.20 9.56
C LYS A 2 6.79 -22.99 8.46
N LYS A 3 5.50 -23.07 8.81
CA LYS A 3 4.41 -22.70 7.90
C LYS A 3 4.61 -21.21 7.57
N ASN A 4 4.98 -20.93 6.32
CA ASN A 4 5.10 -19.56 5.86
C ASN A 4 3.68 -19.06 5.59
N THR A 5 3.13 -18.33 6.55
CA THR A 5 1.82 -17.69 6.43
C THR A 5 2.03 -16.40 5.64
N GLY A 6 1.58 -16.24 4.45
CA GLY A 6 1.85 -15.08 3.57
C GLY A 6 1.64 -13.68 4.17
N PHE A 7 1.07 -13.58 5.37
CA PHE A 7 1.13 -12.42 6.24
C PHE A 7 2.19 -12.69 7.32
N ASN A 8 3.37 -12.08 7.15
CA ASN A 8 4.46 -12.24 8.09
C ASN A 8 4.22 -11.34 9.32
N ASN A 9 3.84 -11.96 10.42
CA ASN A 9 3.59 -11.23 11.68
C ASN A 9 4.84 -10.53 12.23
N GLN A 10 6.01 -10.77 11.68
CA GLN A 10 7.27 -10.13 12.11
C GLN A 10 7.67 -8.95 11.23
N ARG A 11 7.24 -8.90 9.96
CA ARG A 11 7.52 -7.75 9.10
C ARG A 11 6.66 -6.58 9.52
N THR A 12 7.29 -5.44 9.78
CA THR A 12 6.56 -4.21 10.07
C THR A 12 5.98 -3.61 8.79
N PHE A 13 4.87 -2.92 8.95
CA PHE A 13 4.27 -2.09 7.92
C PHE A 13 3.92 -0.71 8.48
N GLY A 14 3.82 0.28 7.62
CA GLY A 14 3.31 1.61 7.93
C GLY A 14 2.23 2.00 6.96
N VAL A 15 1.33 2.89 7.37
CA VAL A 15 0.29 3.44 6.49
C VAL A 15 0.25 4.96 6.61
N GLU A 16 0.05 5.60 5.47
CA GLU A 16 -0.27 7.01 5.32
C GLU A 16 -1.65 7.09 4.67
N ILE A 17 -2.58 7.80 5.30
CA ILE A 17 -3.97 7.88 4.84
C ILE A 17 -4.32 9.34 4.66
N GLU A 18 -4.52 9.75 3.41
CA GLU A 18 -4.91 11.09 3.03
C GLU A 18 -6.44 11.25 3.08
N PHE A 19 -6.90 12.35 3.67
CA PHE A 19 -8.32 12.67 3.85
C PHE A 19 -8.56 14.16 4.04
N PHE A 20 -9.83 14.56 4.13
CA PHE A 20 -10.27 15.92 4.50
C PHE A 20 -11.58 15.87 5.29
N LEU A 21 -11.91 16.92 6.03
CA LEU A 21 -13.18 16.96 6.78
C LEU A 21 -14.31 17.69 6.03
N GLY A 22 -14.00 18.43 4.96
CA GLY A 22 -15.00 19.14 4.14
C GLY A 22 -15.69 20.30 4.86
N ARG A 23 -15.10 20.81 5.93
CA ARG A 23 -15.52 21.99 6.69
C ARG A 23 -14.54 23.12 6.40
N THR A 24 -15.02 24.33 6.18
CA THR A 24 -14.17 25.48 5.81
C THR A 24 -13.49 26.12 7.02
N ASN A 25 -12.25 26.58 6.82
CA ASN A 25 -11.56 27.62 7.59
C ASN A 25 -10.92 27.29 8.94
N ARG A 26 -10.51 26.05 9.26
CA ARG A 26 -9.75 25.77 10.50
C ARG A 26 -8.88 24.51 10.42
N ARG A 27 -7.96 24.43 9.45
CA ARG A 27 -7.09 23.24 9.24
C ARG A 27 -6.42 22.72 10.52
N GLY A 28 -5.86 23.62 11.33
CA GLY A 28 -5.22 23.23 12.60
C GLY A 28 -6.20 22.68 13.64
N ALA A 29 -7.39 23.28 13.75
CA ALA A 29 -8.44 22.80 14.65
C ALA A 29 -8.98 21.42 14.19
N HIS A 30 -9.09 21.21 12.88
CA HIS A 30 -9.49 19.91 12.31
C HIS A 30 -8.48 18.80 12.59
N ALA A 31 -7.17 19.09 12.48
CA ALA A 31 -6.12 18.12 12.79
C ALA A 31 -6.18 17.71 14.27
N GLU A 32 -6.39 18.66 15.19
CA GLU A 32 -6.49 18.36 16.62
C GLU A 32 -7.79 17.62 16.97
N GLU A 33 -8.91 17.94 16.33
CA GLU A 33 -10.17 17.18 16.47
C GLU A 33 -9.98 15.70 16.12
N VAL A 34 -9.27 15.44 15.01
CA VAL A 34 -8.95 14.07 14.58
C VAL A 34 -8.00 13.38 15.56
N ALA A 35 -6.93 14.09 15.98
CA ALA A 35 -5.97 13.54 16.94
C ALA A 35 -6.67 13.19 18.26
N GLN A 36 -7.58 14.02 18.72
CA GLN A 36 -8.37 13.76 19.93
C GLN A 36 -9.25 12.52 19.78
N ALA A 37 -9.97 12.39 18.66
CA ALA A 37 -10.81 11.22 18.40
C ALA A 37 -9.99 9.93 18.36
N VAL A 38 -8.76 9.96 17.81
CA VAL A 38 -7.84 8.82 17.81
C VAL A 38 -7.37 8.48 19.23
N ARG A 39 -7.03 9.48 20.06
CA ARG A 39 -6.66 9.28 21.47
C ARG A 39 -7.80 8.67 22.28
N GLU A 40 -9.05 9.01 22.00
CA GLU A 40 -10.25 8.43 22.63
C GLU A 40 -10.42 6.94 22.33
N GLN A 41 -9.83 6.43 21.22
CA GLN A 41 -9.72 5.00 20.94
C GLN A 41 -8.56 4.31 21.70
N GLY A 42 -7.85 5.04 22.57
CA GLY A 42 -6.69 4.54 23.30
C GLY A 42 -5.43 4.44 22.42
N ILE A 43 -5.35 5.21 21.36
CA ILE A 43 -4.19 5.27 20.43
C ILE A 43 -3.47 6.59 20.61
N GLU A 44 -2.16 6.54 20.84
CA GLU A 44 -1.31 7.74 20.95
C GLU A 44 -1.24 8.44 19.58
N CYS A 45 -1.65 9.73 19.54
CA CYS A 45 -1.71 10.50 18.31
C CYS A 45 -1.45 12.00 18.56
N TYR A 46 -0.61 12.61 17.74
CA TYR A 46 -0.24 14.03 17.83
C TYR A 46 -0.36 14.75 16.49
N VAL A 47 -0.63 16.04 16.54
CA VAL A 47 -0.54 16.92 15.37
C VAL A 47 0.90 17.42 15.23
N GLU A 48 1.48 17.26 14.05
CA GLU A 48 2.82 17.78 13.74
C GLU A 48 2.77 18.70 12.51
N GLY A 49 3.77 19.58 12.39
CA GLY A 49 4.05 20.26 11.13
C GLY A 49 4.48 19.24 10.05
N TYR A 50 4.35 19.64 8.77
CA TYR A 50 4.76 18.79 7.65
C TYR A 50 6.18 18.23 7.82
N ASN A 51 6.29 16.93 7.94
CA ASN A 51 7.57 16.22 8.04
C ASN A 51 7.41 14.75 7.66
N HIS A 52 8.54 14.12 7.32
CA HIS A 52 8.60 12.70 6.98
C HIS A 52 9.31 11.85 8.06
N THR A 53 9.46 12.35 9.28
CA THR A 53 10.13 11.63 10.37
C THR A 53 9.24 10.48 10.84
N THR A 54 9.79 9.27 10.91
CA THR A 54 9.11 8.12 11.52
C THR A 54 9.01 8.36 13.04
N ARG A 55 7.81 8.14 13.60
CA ARG A 55 7.49 8.32 15.01
C ARG A 55 7.06 7.01 15.65
N PRO A 56 7.16 6.85 16.97
CA PRO A 56 6.61 5.69 17.67
C PRO A 56 5.10 5.81 17.97
N TYR A 57 4.45 6.87 17.49
CA TYR A 57 3.04 7.19 17.66
C TYR A 57 2.40 7.60 16.32
N TRP A 58 1.10 7.59 16.24
CA TRP A 58 0.38 8.13 15.08
C TRP A 58 0.50 9.65 15.05
N LYS A 59 0.66 10.21 13.89
CA LYS A 59 0.72 11.66 13.70
C LYS A 59 -0.22 12.13 12.60
N ILE A 60 -0.67 13.36 12.72
CA ILE A 60 -1.45 14.04 11.69
C ILE A 60 -0.61 15.19 11.16
N VAL A 61 -0.45 15.25 9.87
CA VAL A 61 0.25 16.30 9.14
C VAL A 61 -0.65 16.93 8.10
N THR A 62 -0.32 18.14 7.65
CA THR A 62 -1.01 18.78 6.52
C THR A 62 -0.50 18.22 5.20
N ASP A 63 -1.40 18.00 4.23
CA ASP A 63 -1.02 17.62 2.86
C ASP A 63 -1.65 18.60 1.85
N SER A 64 -0.77 19.35 1.16
CA SER A 64 -1.17 20.31 0.15
C SER A 64 -1.57 19.69 -1.19
N SER A 65 -1.26 18.40 -1.42
CA SER A 65 -1.66 17.68 -2.63
C SER A 65 -3.14 17.26 -2.57
N VAL A 66 -3.71 17.19 -1.37
CA VAL A 66 -5.10 16.85 -1.13
C VAL A 66 -5.97 18.10 -1.16
N SER A 67 -7.04 18.08 -1.95
CA SER A 67 -8.01 19.17 -2.03
C SER A 67 -8.74 19.39 -0.69
N TYR A 68 -9.31 20.59 -0.49
CA TYR A 68 -10.13 20.93 0.69
C TYR A 68 -9.38 20.89 2.02
N GLU A 69 -8.20 21.49 2.08
CA GLU A 69 -7.37 21.53 3.28
C GLU A 69 -7.00 20.14 3.79
N GLY A 70 -6.43 19.34 2.88
CA GLY A 70 -6.09 17.96 3.13
C GLY A 70 -5.21 17.73 4.36
N LEU A 71 -5.49 16.61 4.99
CA LEU A 71 -4.75 16.05 6.09
C LEU A 71 -4.27 14.65 5.73
N GLU A 72 -3.18 14.26 6.34
CA GLU A 72 -2.66 12.91 6.27
C GLU A 72 -2.45 12.38 7.69
N ILE A 73 -2.96 11.19 7.98
CA ILE A 73 -2.62 10.47 9.20
C ILE A 73 -1.60 9.40 8.90
N VAL A 74 -0.49 9.43 9.64
CA VAL A 74 0.67 8.56 9.43
C VAL A 74 0.87 7.68 10.65
N SER A 75 0.99 6.37 10.43
CA SER A 75 1.20 5.40 11.49
C SER A 75 2.65 5.37 11.98
N PRO A 76 2.88 4.89 13.21
CA PRO A 76 4.17 4.29 13.58
C PRO A 76 4.41 3.02 12.74
N PRO A 77 5.61 2.41 12.82
CA PRO A 77 5.81 1.05 12.35
C PRO A 77 4.87 0.08 13.10
N LEU A 78 3.91 -0.49 12.37
CA LEU A 78 2.90 -1.42 12.87
C LEU A 78 3.35 -2.86 12.62
N LYS A 79 2.79 -3.82 13.38
CA LYS A 79 3.19 -5.21 13.26
C LYS A 79 2.03 -6.18 13.51
N GLY A 80 1.91 -7.17 12.65
CA GLY A 80 0.99 -8.28 12.80
C GLY A 80 -0.46 -7.87 13.05
N GLN A 81 -1.17 -8.68 13.84
CA GLN A 81 -2.59 -8.45 14.16
C GLN A 81 -2.79 -7.21 15.03
N ASP A 82 -1.86 -6.91 15.94
CA ASP A 82 -1.95 -5.73 16.80
C ASP A 82 -1.89 -4.44 15.97
N GLY A 83 -1.04 -4.41 14.94
CA GLY A 83 -0.99 -3.29 14.01
C GLY A 83 -2.29 -3.13 13.21
N LEU A 84 -2.91 -4.23 12.77
CA LEU A 84 -4.21 -4.20 12.10
C LEU A 84 -5.33 -3.76 13.04
N ASN A 85 -5.28 -4.13 14.32
CA ASN A 85 -6.24 -3.70 15.33
C ASN A 85 -6.11 -2.20 15.61
N GLN A 86 -4.89 -1.66 15.69
CA GLN A 86 -4.67 -0.22 15.81
C GLN A 86 -5.23 0.53 14.59
N LEU A 87 -4.90 0.06 13.38
CA LEU A 87 -5.43 0.63 12.14
C LEU A 87 -6.97 0.68 12.15
N LYS A 88 -7.63 -0.40 12.58
CA LYS A 88 -9.10 -0.46 12.67
C LYS A 88 -9.64 0.65 13.57
N LYS A 89 -9.10 0.81 14.77
CA LYS A 89 -9.50 1.87 15.72
C LYS A 89 -9.29 3.28 15.16
N VAL A 90 -8.17 3.51 14.49
CA VAL A 90 -7.88 4.80 13.85
C VAL A 90 -8.90 5.11 12.76
N LEU A 91 -9.25 4.13 11.92
CA LEU A 91 -10.26 4.32 10.87
C LEU A 91 -11.67 4.53 11.46
N GLU A 92 -11.99 3.90 12.56
CA GLU A 92 -13.23 4.15 13.30
C GLU A 92 -13.27 5.62 13.79
N ALA A 93 -12.18 6.12 14.37
CA ALA A 93 -12.06 7.54 14.77
C ALA A 93 -12.20 8.49 13.57
N LEU A 94 -11.54 8.22 12.45
CA LEU A 94 -11.69 9.03 11.23
C LEU A 94 -13.15 9.08 10.74
N ASN A 95 -13.84 7.95 10.78
CA ASN A 95 -15.25 7.90 10.37
C ASN A 95 -16.16 8.64 11.36
N GLN A 96 -15.89 8.60 12.67
CA GLN A 96 -16.62 9.33 13.71
C GLN A 96 -16.55 10.85 13.51
N VAL A 97 -15.38 11.37 13.17
CA VAL A 97 -15.22 12.81 12.89
C VAL A 97 -15.71 13.21 11.49
N GLY A 98 -16.20 12.26 10.68
CA GLY A 98 -16.72 12.51 9.35
C GLY A 98 -15.65 12.74 8.29
N ALA A 99 -14.50 12.11 8.42
CA ALA A 99 -13.44 12.16 7.41
C ALA A 99 -13.94 11.68 6.03
N LYS A 100 -13.56 12.41 5.00
CA LYS A 100 -13.95 12.19 3.61
C LYS A 100 -12.72 11.99 2.75
N VAL A 101 -12.90 11.26 1.66
CA VAL A 101 -11.87 11.03 0.66
C VAL A 101 -12.41 11.35 -0.74
N ASN A 102 -11.53 11.76 -1.61
CA ASN A 102 -11.84 11.98 -3.02
C ASN A 102 -10.71 11.42 -3.92
N ARG A 103 -10.73 11.76 -5.21
CA ARG A 103 -9.73 11.27 -6.19
C ARG A 103 -8.31 11.78 -5.93
N THR A 104 -8.13 12.87 -5.17
CA THR A 104 -6.81 13.40 -4.81
C THR A 104 -6.18 12.65 -3.65
N CYS A 105 -6.99 12.01 -2.79
CA CYS A 105 -6.53 11.26 -1.65
C CYS A 105 -5.96 9.89 -2.05
N GLY A 106 -4.86 9.49 -1.41
CA GLY A 106 -4.23 8.18 -1.51
C GLY A 106 -4.21 7.45 -0.17
N VAL A 107 -3.87 6.18 -0.24
CA VAL A 107 -3.39 5.37 0.88
C VAL A 107 -2.06 4.78 0.45
N HIS A 108 -1.00 5.11 1.17
CA HIS A 108 0.33 4.59 0.94
C HIS A 108 0.64 3.53 1.99
N VAL A 109 1.24 2.42 1.56
CA VAL A 109 1.62 1.34 2.45
C VAL A 109 3.12 1.09 2.33
N HIS A 110 3.80 1.19 3.45
CA HIS A 110 5.21 0.88 3.59
C HIS A 110 5.39 -0.51 4.18
N HIS A 111 6.31 -1.29 3.63
CA HIS A 111 6.76 -2.53 4.26
C HIS A 111 8.25 -2.45 4.55
N ASP A 112 8.67 -2.93 5.70
CA ASP A 112 10.08 -3.07 6.03
C ASP A 112 10.82 -3.83 4.93
N ALA A 113 11.91 -3.25 4.48
CA ALA A 113 12.76 -3.76 3.40
C ALA A 113 14.22 -4.00 3.87
N SER A 114 14.46 -4.04 5.18
CA SER A 114 15.80 -4.19 5.77
C SER A 114 16.50 -5.49 5.35
N ASP A 115 15.74 -6.51 4.99
CA ASP A 115 16.22 -7.80 4.48
C ASP A 115 16.29 -7.89 2.94
N PHE A 116 16.06 -6.77 2.24
CA PHE A 116 16.05 -6.78 0.78
C PHE A 116 17.46 -6.89 0.19
N SER A 117 17.64 -7.84 -0.69
CA SER A 117 18.78 -7.97 -1.59
C SER A 117 18.48 -7.37 -2.97
N LEU A 118 19.51 -7.22 -3.78
CA LEU A 118 19.34 -6.86 -5.20
C LEU A 118 18.34 -7.80 -5.90
N ARG A 119 18.40 -9.10 -5.60
CA ARG A 119 17.47 -10.10 -6.13
C ARG A 119 16.04 -9.82 -5.68
N THR A 120 15.84 -9.41 -4.44
CA THR A 120 14.51 -9.08 -3.91
C THR A 120 13.89 -7.90 -4.64
N PHE A 121 14.66 -6.83 -4.87
CA PHE A 121 14.19 -5.69 -5.69
C PHE A 121 13.81 -6.14 -7.10
N LYS A 122 14.66 -6.90 -7.78
CA LYS A 122 14.36 -7.42 -9.13
C LYS A 122 13.11 -8.29 -9.15
N ASN A 123 12.95 -9.16 -8.17
CA ASN A 123 11.77 -10.00 -8.03
C ASN A 123 10.50 -9.19 -7.83
N LEU A 124 10.52 -8.21 -6.92
CA LEU A 124 9.34 -7.42 -6.58
C LEU A 124 8.89 -6.54 -7.74
N TYR A 125 9.84 -5.80 -8.34
CA TYR A 125 9.55 -4.94 -9.48
C TYR A 125 9.14 -5.72 -10.73
N GLY A 126 9.81 -6.82 -11.01
CA GLY A 126 9.45 -7.70 -12.12
C GLY A 126 8.08 -8.35 -11.94
N MET A 127 7.72 -8.76 -10.71
CA MET A 127 6.38 -9.25 -10.40
C MET A 127 5.33 -8.14 -10.54
N TYR A 128 5.62 -6.95 -10.03
CA TYR A 128 4.70 -5.81 -10.13
C TYR A 128 4.43 -5.44 -11.58
N ALA A 129 5.47 -5.24 -12.38
CA ALA A 129 5.35 -4.92 -13.80
C ALA A 129 4.56 -5.98 -14.57
N ARG A 130 4.82 -7.26 -14.29
CA ARG A 130 4.12 -8.37 -14.92
C ARG A 130 2.63 -8.44 -14.63
N TYR A 131 2.22 -8.09 -13.42
CA TYR A 131 0.83 -8.22 -12.96
C TYR A 131 0.16 -6.88 -12.69
N GLU A 132 0.72 -5.77 -13.20
CA GLU A 132 0.20 -4.43 -12.99
C GLU A 132 -1.28 -4.32 -13.40
N ASP A 133 -1.66 -4.89 -14.53
CA ASP A 133 -3.06 -4.90 -15.00
C ASP A 133 -3.99 -5.59 -14.00
N CYS A 134 -3.56 -6.72 -13.41
CA CYS A 134 -4.32 -7.41 -12.37
C CYS A 134 -4.44 -6.57 -11.10
N ILE A 135 -3.37 -5.86 -10.72
CA ILE A 135 -3.38 -4.98 -9.56
C ILE A 135 -4.26 -3.76 -9.84
N ASP A 136 -4.22 -3.22 -11.05
CA ASP A 136 -5.08 -2.13 -11.53
C ASP A 136 -6.57 -2.48 -11.39
N GLU A 137 -6.97 -3.73 -11.62
CA GLU A 137 -8.36 -4.16 -11.43
C GLU A 137 -8.88 -4.05 -9.99
N LEU A 138 -7.99 -3.96 -9.00
CA LEU A 138 -8.33 -3.86 -7.57
C LEU A 138 -8.54 -2.42 -7.10
N VAL A 139 -8.13 -1.43 -7.89
CA VAL A 139 -8.15 -0.01 -7.50
C VAL A 139 -9.09 0.82 -8.36
N ALA A 140 -9.39 2.04 -7.90
CA ALA A 140 -10.22 2.98 -8.64
C ALA A 140 -9.60 3.33 -10.00
N LYS A 141 -10.44 3.67 -10.99
CA LYS A 141 -10.00 4.00 -12.36
C LYS A 141 -8.91 5.08 -12.37
N SER A 142 -9.01 6.09 -11.50
CA SER A 142 -8.02 7.16 -11.40
C SER A 142 -6.63 6.71 -10.91
N ARG A 143 -6.49 5.47 -10.46
CA ARG A 143 -5.23 4.90 -9.95
C ARG A 143 -4.65 3.81 -10.86
N ARG A 144 -5.19 3.67 -12.09
CA ARG A 144 -4.79 2.68 -13.08
C ARG A 144 -3.88 3.27 -14.14
N GLY A 145 -2.99 2.46 -14.70
CA GLY A 145 -2.03 2.90 -15.72
C GLY A 145 -1.30 4.15 -15.27
N ASN A 146 -1.31 5.19 -16.10
CA ASN A 146 -0.69 6.49 -15.87
C ASN A 146 -1.73 7.62 -15.65
N LEU A 147 -2.93 7.28 -15.14
CA LEU A 147 -4.01 8.26 -14.95
C LEU A 147 -3.82 9.17 -13.73
N ASN A 148 -2.80 8.95 -12.92
CA ASN A 148 -2.46 9.78 -11.75
C ASN A 148 -0.95 10.06 -11.71
N THR A 149 -0.57 11.33 -11.72
CA THR A 149 0.83 11.79 -11.75
C THR A 149 1.60 11.49 -10.47
N TYR A 150 0.92 11.19 -9.36
CA TYR A 150 1.53 10.82 -8.07
C TYR A 150 1.69 9.31 -7.89
N CYS A 151 1.19 8.49 -8.82
CA CYS A 151 1.37 7.05 -8.83
C CYS A 151 1.37 6.50 -10.27
N LEU A 152 2.37 6.89 -11.04
CA LEU A 152 2.59 6.42 -12.40
C LEU A 152 2.98 4.94 -12.41
N SER A 153 2.77 4.26 -13.53
CA SER A 153 3.33 2.92 -13.75
C SER A 153 4.84 2.95 -13.54
N PRO A 154 5.43 1.98 -12.86
CA PRO A 154 6.88 1.87 -12.77
C PRO A 154 7.52 1.56 -14.15
N GLY A 155 6.69 1.29 -15.17
CA GLY A 155 7.17 0.89 -16.48
C GLY A 155 7.63 -0.56 -16.52
N THR A 156 7.97 -1.01 -17.71
CA THR A 156 8.34 -2.41 -17.97
C THR A 156 9.72 -2.55 -18.60
N ASP A 157 10.65 -1.63 -18.31
CA ASP A 157 12.03 -1.85 -18.75
C ASP A 157 12.68 -2.96 -17.92
N LEU A 158 12.20 -4.18 -18.17
CA LEU A 158 12.68 -5.38 -17.50
C LEU A 158 14.14 -5.67 -17.83
N GLU A 159 14.63 -5.24 -19.01
CA GLU A 159 16.01 -5.42 -19.41
C GLU A 159 16.93 -4.54 -18.54
N LEU A 160 16.61 -3.25 -18.39
CA LEU A 160 17.35 -2.35 -17.50
C LEU A 160 17.33 -2.86 -16.05
N LEU A 161 16.17 -3.29 -15.56
CA LEU A 161 16.04 -3.89 -14.23
C LEU A 161 16.90 -5.15 -14.07
N GLN A 162 16.88 -6.06 -15.03
CA GLN A 162 17.65 -7.32 -14.98
C GLN A 162 19.16 -7.05 -15.03
N ASN A 163 19.60 -6.06 -15.80
CA ASN A 163 20.99 -5.70 -15.95
C ASN A 163 21.58 -4.92 -14.78
N ALA A 164 20.76 -4.32 -13.91
CA ALA A 164 21.22 -3.60 -12.72
C ALA A 164 22.15 -4.46 -11.84
N LYS A 165 23.26 -3.88 -11.39
CA LYS A 165 24.30 -4.58 -10.60
C LYS A 165 24.25 -4.27 -9.12
N SER A 166 23.47 -3.25 -8.72
CA SER A 166 23.32 -2.86 -7.32
C SER A 166 21.90 -2.35 -7.04
N VAL A 167 21.55 -2.26 -5.76
CA VAL A 167 20.30 -1.65 -5.31
C VAL A 167 20.32 -0.15 -5.63
N ASP A 168 21.45 0.51 -5.49
CA ASP A 168 21.59 1.93 -5.82
C ASP A 168 21.32 2.19 -7.30
N GLU A 169 21.78 1.30 -8.19
CA GLU A 169 21.49 1.43 -9.62
C GLU A 169 19.99 1.30 -9.90
N ILE A 170 19.28 0.42 -9.20
CA ILE A 170 17.81 0.34 -9.31
C ILE A 170 17.16 1.64 -8.87
N ILE A 171 17.58 2.19 -7.73
CA ILE A 171 16.98 3.39 -7.14
C ILE A 171 17.29 4.64 -7.99
N ASP A 172 18.52 4.79 -8.49
CA ASP A 172 18.96 6.03 -9.13
C ASP A 172 18.72 6.06 -10.63
N ARG A 173 18.75 4.89 -11.30
CA ARG A 173 18.69 4.81 -12.75
C ARG A 173 17.45 4.14 -13.28
N VAL A 174 16.99 3.06 -12.65
CA VAL A 174 15.80 2.33 -13.12
C VAL A 174 14.54 3.02 -12.64
N TYR A 175 14.47 3.38 -11.35
CA TYR A 175 13.29 3.98 -10.73
C TYR A 175 13.61 5.27 -9.96
N PRO A 176 14.08 6.33 -10.62
CA PRO A 176 14.55 7.55 -9.94
C PRO A 176 13.42 8.41 -9.37
N SER A 177 12.16 8.09 -9.64
CA SER A 177 11.00 8.86 -9.18
C SER A 177 10.30 8.19 -8.00
N ARG A 178 9.90 9.01 -7.01
CA ARG A 178 8.99 8.57 -5.95
C ARG A 178 7.52 8.54 -6.38
N TYR A 179 7.17 9.13 -7.51
CA TYR A 179 5.79 9.25 -7.98
C TYR A 179 5.35 8.09 -8.87
N ILE A 180 5.80 6.90 -8.52
CA ILE A 180 5.40 5.64 -9.15
C ILE A 180 4.64 4.76 -8.17
N LYS A 181 3.83 3.82 -8.68
CA LYS A 181 2.97 2.92 -7.90
C LYS A 181 3.74 2.12 -6.85
N LEU A 182 4.97 1.74 -7.16
CA LEU A 182 5.90 1.03 -6.27
C LEU A 182 7.17 1.87 -6.14
N ASN A 183 7.32 2.57 -5.01
CA ASN A 183 8.39 3.53 -4.78
C ASN A 183 9.53 2.94 -3.94
N CYS A 184 10.73 2.84 -4.53
CA CYS A 184 11.95 2.42 -3.83
C CYS A 184 12.76 3.58 -3.25
N GLN A 185 12.41 4.84 -3.53
CA GLN A 185 13.11 5.98 -2.91
C GLN A 185 12.93 5.99 -1.38
N SER A 186 11.83 5.40 -0.88
CA SER A 186 11.56 5.20 0.55
C SER A 186 12.59 4.29 1.22
N PHE A 187 13.30 3.44 0.47
CA PHE A 187 14.32 2.54 1.02
C PHE A 187 15.48 3.30 1.66
N ARG A 188 15.99 4.33 0.99
CA ARG A 188 17.09 5.14 1.56
C ARG A 188 16.66 6.01 2.72
N ARG A 189 15.40 6.44 2.74
CA ARG A 189 14.90 7.35 3.77
C ARG A 189 14.40 6.63 5.01
N HIS A 190 13.70 5.51 4.81
CA HIS A 190 12.94 4.82 5.85
C HIS A 190 13.27 3.33 5.98
N GLY A 191 14.14 2.77 5.11
CA GLY A 191 14.38 1.34 5.06
C GLY A 191 13.18 0.53 4.59
N THR A 192 12.26 1.14 3.84
CA THR A 192 10.98 0.53 3.41
C THR A 192 10.83 0.52 1.90
N ILE A 193 9.93 -0.34 1.42
CA ILE A 193 9.35 -0.24 0.08
C ILE A 193 7.92 0.29 0.20
N GLU A 194 7.54 1.26 -0.63
CA GLU A 194 6.26 1.95 -0.54
C GLU A 194 5.34 1.60 -1.72
N PHE A 195 4.10 1.20 -1.43
CA PHE A 195 3.03 0.98 -2.40
C PHE A 195 2.06 2.15 -2.37
N ARG A 196 2.07 2.97 -3.43
CA ARG A 196 1.34 4.24 -3.54
C ARG A 196 0.03 4.17 -4.32
N GLN A 197 -0.29 3.01 -4.90
CA GLN A 197 -1.35 2.92 -5.90
C GLN A 197 -2.77 3.02 -5.34
N HIS A 198 -3.00 2.70 -4.07
CA HIS A 198 -4.37 2.65 -3.53
C HIS A 198 -4.97 4.06 -3.41
N GLY A 199 -6.21 4.25 -3.86
CA GLY A 199 -6.94 5.50 -3.66
C GLY A 199 -7.35 5.70 -2.20
N GLY A 200 -7.65 6.96 -1.82
CA GLY A 200 -8.10 7.30 -0.48
C GLY A 200 -9.28 6.43 -0.02
N SER A 201 -9.26 6.01 1.23
CA SER A 201 -10.31 5.23 1.86
C SER A 201 -10.25 5.36 3.38
N THR A 202 -11.42 5.31 4.04
CA THR A 202 -11.55 5.13 5.49
C THR A 202 -12.18 3.77 5.83
N GLU A 203 -12.33 2.89 4.83
CA GLU A 203 -12.91 1.56 5.02
C GLU A 203 -11.81 0.55 5.40
N TYR A 204 -11.89 0.03 6.61
CA TYR A 204 -10.91 -0.93 7.16
C TYR A 204 -10.65 -2.12 6.23
N GLN A 205 -11.70 -2.77 5.73
CA GLN A 205 -11.56 -3.94 4.86
C GLN A 205 -10.75 -3.66 3.59
N LYS A 206 -10.89 -2.47 3.01
CA LYS A 206 -10.13 -2.07 1.82
C LYS A 206 -8.65 -1.93 2.12
N ILE A 207 -8.33 -1.17 3.18
CA ILE A 207 -6.94 -0.86 3.54
C ILE A 207 -6.23 -2.11 4.06
N MET A 208 -6.87 -2.86 4.96
CA MET A 208 -6.35 -4.12 5.49
C MET A 208 -6.04 -5.12 4.37
N SER A 209 -6.99 -5.29 3.43
CA SER A 209 -6.78 -6.20 2.31
C SER A 209 -5.64 -5.75 1.39
N TRP A 210 -5.44 -4.45 1.23
CA TRP A 210 -4.32 -3.90 0.46
C TRP A 210 -2.98 -4.13 1.17
N ILE A 211 -2.90 -3.89 2.49
CA ILE A 211 -1.71 -4.16 3.30
C ILE A 211 -1.32 -5.64 3.20
N VAL A 212 -2.27 -6.55 3.38
CA VAL A 212 -1.99 -7.98 3.32
C VAL A 212 -1.55 -8.40 1.93
N LEU A 213 -2.22 -7.94 0.87
CA LEU A 213 -1.83 -8.22 -0.52
C LEU A 213 -0.39 -7.77 -0.81
N THR A 214 -0.08 -6.51 -0.49
CA THR A 214 1.24 -5.93 -0.78
C THR A 214 2.34 -6.58 0.05
N GLN A 215 2.06 -6.93 1.30
CA GLN A 215 3.01 -7.68 2.13
C GLN A 215 3.28 -9.07 1.56
N MET A 216 2.27 -9.74 1.03
CA MET A 216 2.48 -11.05 0.38
C MET A 216 3.34 -10.95 -0.87
N MET A 217 3.18 -9.88 -1.65
CA MET A 217 4.08 -9.62 -2.78
C MET A 217 5.52 -9.44 -2.30
N VAL A 218 5.72 -8.72 -1.19
CA VAL A 218 7.03 -8.54 -0.55
C VAL A 218 7.60 -9.89 -0.09
N GLU A 219 6.84 -10.68 0.67
CA GLU A 219 7.30 -11.99 1.16
C GLU A 219 7.62 -12.95 0.00
N ARG A 220 6.84 -12.88 -1.09
CA ARG A 220 7.11 -13.64 -2.31
C ARG A 220 8.44 -13.23 -2.94
N ALA A 221 8.72 -11.93 -3.00
CA ALA A 221 9.94 -11.40 -3.59
C ALA A 221 11.18 -11.76 -2.76
N VAL A 222 11.07 -11.74 -1.43
CA VAL A 222 12.16 -12.10 -0.50
C VAL A 222 12.46 -13.61 -0.57
N ASN A 223 11.42 -14.43 -0.45
CA ASN A 223 11.57 -15.87 -0.23
C ASN A 223 11.57 -16.72 -1.51
N GLY A 224 11.31 -16.10 -2.67
CA GLY A 224 11.13 -16.83 -3.91
C GLY A 224 12.09 -16.51 -5.02
N THR A 225 12.14 -17.40 -5.99
CA THR A 225 12.65 -17.09 -7.32
C THR A 225 11.46 -16.81 -8.21
N ILE A 226 11.36 -15.59 -8.71
CA ILE A 226 10.31 -15.21 -9.65
C ILE A 226 10.92 -15.36 -11.05
N GLN A 227 10.41 -16.32 -11.79
CA GLN A 227 10.76 -16.42 -13.19
C GLN A 227 9.88 -15.42 -13.95
N LEU A 228 10.52 -14.41 -14.53
CA LEU A 228 9.86 -13.41 -15.40
C LEU A 228 9.64 -14.00 -16.81
N LYS A 229 9.28 -15.30 -16.89
CA LYS A 229 9.02 -15.97 -18.16
C LYS A 229 7.72 -15.50 -18.77
N GLU A 230 7.63 -15.56 -20.09
CA GLU A 230 6.39 -15.43 -20.84
C GLU A 230 5.33 -16.40 -20.30
N GLY A 231 4.12 -15.95 -20.18
CA GLY A 231 2.99 -16.74 -19.69
C GLY A 231 1.82 -15.83 -19.36
N ALA A 232 0.64 -16.39 -19.12
CA ALA A 232 -0.55 -15.62 -18.84
C ALA A 232 -0.38 -14.74 -17.60
N THR A 233 -0.73 -13.47 -17.75
CA THR A 233 -0.66 -12.43 -16.70
C THR A 233 -2.03 -12.17 -16.09
N ASP A 234 -2.90 -13.18 -16.14
CA ASP A 234 -4.26 -13.10 -15.61
C ASP A 234 -4.33 -13.18 -14.08
N TRP A 235 -5.50 -12.93 -13.56
CA TRP A 235 -5.78 -12.96 -12.13
C TRP A 235 -5.53 -14.33 -11.48
N PHE A 236 -5.77 -15.42 -12.21
CA PHE A 236 -5.55 -16.77 -11.67
C PHE A 236 -4.06 -17.05 -11.46
N ASN A 237 -3.22 -16.66 -12.43
CA ASN A 237 -1.77 -16.80 -12.31
C ASN A 237 -1.18 -15.84 -11.29
N PHE A 238 -1.67 -14.60 -11.19
CA PHE A 238 -1.28 -13.68 -10.13
C PHE A 238 -1.54 -14.29 -8.74
N LYS A 239 -2.73 -14.82 -8.51
CA LYS A 239 -3.06 -15.51 -7.25
C LYS A 239 -2.13 -16.69 -6.98
N LYS A 240 -1.76 -17.47 -8.00
CA LYS A 240 -0.81 -18.57 -7.83
C LYS A 240 0.57 -18.07 -7.40
N VAL A 241 1.06 -17.00 -8.02
CA VAL A 241 2.38 -16.45 -7.72
C VAL A 241 2.44 -15.99 -6.27
N ILE A 242 1.47 -15.22 -5.80
CA ILE A 242 1.42 -14.76 -4.41
C ILE A 242 1.09 -15.88 -3.43
N ARG A 243 0.28 -16.89 -3.80
CA ARG A 243 -0.08 -18.07 -3.00
C ARG A 243 1.08 -18.99 -2.69
N ALA A 244 2.04 -19.11 -3.59
CA ALA A 244 3.13 -20.09 -3.45
C ALA A 244 3.94 -19.95 -2.13
N TYR A 245 3.68 -18.88 -1.35
CA TYR A 245 4.41 -18.58 -0.11
C TYR A 245 3.54 -18.37 1.12
N GLY A 246 2.26 -18.69 1.10
CA GLY A 246 1.53 -18.50 2.32
C GLY A 246 0.02 -18.64 2.25
N TRP A 247 -0.50 -18.68 1.07
CA TRP A 247 -1.94 -18.86 0.89
C TRP A 247 -2.40 -20.31 0.96
N MET A 248 -1.49 -21.25 1.15
CA MET A 248 -1.78 -22.70 1.16
C MET A 248 -2.21 -23.22 2.53
N GLY A 249 -2.22 -22.38 3.54
CA GLY A 249 -2.68 -22.73 4.88
C GLY A 249 -4.10 -22.25 5.16
N ALA A 250 -4.70 -22.80 6.21
CA ALA A 250 -5.97 -22.39 6.77
C ALA A 250 -5.87 -21.04 7.51
N ASP A 251 -5.12 -20.07 7.00
CA ASP A 251 -5.06 -18.74 7.58
C ASP A 251 -6.33 -17.99 7.16
N GLU A 252 -7.23 -17.81 8.11
CA GLU A 252 -8.54 -17.19 7.90
C GLU A 252 -8.43 -15.78 7.32
N LEU A 253 -7.43 -15.00 7.76
CA LEU A 253 -7.19 -13.65 7.26
C LEU A 253 -6.90 -13.66 5.77
N GLN A 254 -6.07 -14.57 5.30
CA GLN A 254 -5.71 -14.65 3.89
C GLN A 254 -6.88 -15.09 3.01
N GLN A 255 -7.68 -16.04 3.50
CA GLN A 255 -8.89 -16.47 2.80
C GLN A 255 -9.91 -15.33 2.71
N GLU A 256 -10.08 -14.58 3.79
CA GLU A 256 -10.93 -13.39 3.85
C GLU A 256 -10.46 -12.34 2.83
N VAL A 257 -9.16 -12.03 2.82
CA VAL A 257 -8.58 -11.07 1.88
C VAL A 257 -8.78 -11.49 0.45
N ILE A 258 -8.51 -12.74 0.08
CA ILE A 258 -8.74 -13.23 -1.29
C ILE A 258 -10.23 -13.14 -1.68
N LYS A 259 -11.11 -13.53 -0.79
CA LYS A 259 -12.56 -13.44 -1.02
C LYS A 259 -12.97 -11.99 -1.28
N TYR A 260 -12.47 -11.08 -0.45
CA TYR A 260 -12.70 -9.65 -0.60
C TYR A 260 -12.14 -9.12 -1.93
N LEU A 261 -10.88 -9.41 -2.27
CA LEU A 261 -10.24 -8.94 -3.51
C LEU A 261 -10.97 -9.45 -4.75
N ASN A 262 -11.41 -10.72 -4.76
CA ASN A 262 -12.24 -11.26 -5.84
C ASN A 262 -13.58 -10.51 -5.99
N LYS A 263 -14.24 -10.19 -4.87
CA LYS A 263 -15.48 -9.40 -4.85
C LYS A 263 -15.21 -7.99 -5.37
N ARG A 264 -14.19 -7.33 -4.84
CA ARG A 264 -13.79 -5.96 -5.19
C ARG A 264 -13.49 -5.80 -6.68
N ARG A 265 -12.72 -6.72 -7.25
CA ARG A 265 -12.41 -6.78 -8.68
C ARG A 265 -13.68 -6.78 -9.54
N LYS A 266 -14.65 -7.65 -9.23
CA LYS A 266 -15.92 -7.76 -9.94
C LYS A 266 -16.78 -6.48 -9.80
N GLU A 267 -16.83 -5.90 -8.60
CA GLU A 267 -17.56 -4.65 -8.35
C GLU A 267 -16.99 -3.49 -9.16
N LEU A 268 -15.67 -3.36 -9.20
CA LEU A 268 -15.01 -2.31 -9.96
C LEU A 268 -15.15 -2.51 -11.48
N ALA A 269 -15.08 -3.75 -11.97
CA ALA A 269 -15.34 -4.04 -13.37
C ALA A 269 -16.76 -3.65 -13.76
N LYS A 270 -17.76 -4.03 -12.97
CA LYS A 270 -19.15 -3.62 -13.17
C LYS A 270 -19.31 -2.10 -13.14
N LYS A 271 -18.72 -1.44 -12.12
CA LYS A 271 -18.80 0.02 -11.95
C LYS A 271 -18.24 0.79 -13.14
N TYR A 272 -17.18 0.30 -13.75
CA TYR A 272 -16.48 0.99 -14.84
C TYR A 272 -16.77 0.39 -16.22
N ASN A 273 -17.69 -0.58 -16.31
CA ASN A 273 -18.04 -1.29 -17.55
C ASN A 273 -16.79 -1.87 -18.25
N LEU A 274 -15.98 -2.62 -17.50
CA LEU A 274 -14.72 -3.21 -17.97
C LEU A 274 -14.81 -4.73 -18.04
N SER A 275 -14.19 -5.30 -19.06
CA SER A 275 -13.92 -6.74 -19.10
C SER A 275 -12.87 -7.10 -18.04
N LEU A 276 -13.09 -8.19 -17.31
CA LEU A 276 -12.07 -8.74 -16.42
C LEU A 276 -11.13 -9.63 -17.22
N ALA A 277 -9.84 -9.52 -16.98
CA ALA A 277 -8.90 -10.52 -17.43
C ALA A 277 -9.28 -11.87 -16.81
N SER A 278 -9.45 -12.89 -17.62
CA SER A 278 -9.89 -14.24 -17.28
C SER A 278 -8.96 -14.95 -16.28
#